data_266418a6ed389a5dcae9038ac016495f
#
_entry.id   266418a6ed389a5dcae9038ac016495f
#
_cell.length_a   1.000
_cell.length_b   1.000
_cell.length_c   1.000
_cell.angle_alpha   90.00
_cell.angle_beta   90.00
_cell.angle_gamma   90.00
#
_symmetry.space_group_name_H-M   'P 1'
#
loop_
_entity.id
_entity.type
_entity.pdbx_description
1 polymer ?
#
loop_
_entity_poly.entity_id
_entity_poly.type
_entity_poly.pdbx_seq_one_letter_code
_entity_poly.pdbx_strand_id
1 'polypeptide(L)'
;MKKFYNIKSQNNITGIYIYGEIIGGSDKWDESDVTFDDFKKALDTMNNGDTLEMYINSPGGSVFTTQGIVNMINRCKKTKNIKVVSYIDGLGASCASWLPMVADEVYVYNTSMLMVHKPMSSLFGANANDMQSEIELLNKLEIIGRR
;
A
#
# COMPACT_ATOMS: atom_id res chain seq x y z
N MET A 1 6.28 21.60 -15.67
CA MET A 1 6.24 20.70 -14.51
C MET A 1 6.67 19.30 -14.93
N LYS A 2 7.65 18.68 -14.28
CA LYS A 2 7.99 17.27 -14.53
C LYS A 2 6.87 16.42 -13.91
N LYS A 3 6.17 15.64 -14.73
CA LYS A 3 5.20 14.67 -14.22
C LYS A 3 5.95 13.65 -13.37
N PHE A 4 5.54 13.46 -12.12
CA PHE A 4 6.02 12.38 -11.27
C PHE A 4 5.33 11.10 -11.74
N TYR A 5 6.11 10.12 -12.18
CA TYR A 5 5.59 8.82 -12.57
C TYR A 5 5.83 7.84 -11.43
N ASN A 6 4.76 7.40 -10.80
CA ASN A 6 4.83 6.41 -9.73
C ASN A 6 5.19 4.99 -10.23
N ILE A 7 5.22 4.78 -11.55
CA ILE A 7 5.45 3.46 -12.16
C ILE A 7 6.55 3.59 -13.21
N LYS A 8 7.53 2.67 -13.15
CA LYS A 8 8.57 2.50 -14.18
C LYS A 8 8.70 1.02 -14.51
N SER A 9 8.68 0.66 -15.79
CA SER A 9 8.88 -0.72 -16.24
C SER A 9 10.05 -0.79 -17.22
N GLN A 10 11.00 -1.69 -16.96
CA GLN A 10 12.15 -1.97 -17.82
C GLN A 10 12.71 -3.36 -17.52
N ASN A 11 13.04 -4.14 -18.57
CA ASN A 11 13.75 -5.43 -18.45
C ASN A 11 13.11 -6.41 -17.43
N ASN A 12 11.81 -6.67 -17.56
CA ASN A 12 11.06 -7.56 -16.66
C ASN A 12 10.98 -7.09 -15.20
N ILE A 13 11.29 -5.82 -14.93
CA ILE A 13 11.15 -5.20 -13.62
C ILE A 13 10.13 -4.07 -13.74
N THR A 14 9.14 -4.08 -12.87
CA THR A 14 8.18 -2.98 -12.71
C THR A 14 8.38 -2.37 -11.33
N GLY A 15 8.88 -1.14 -11.28
CA GLY A 15 9.04 -0.36 -10.06
C GLY A 15 7.81 0.52 -9.80
N ILE A 16 7.30 0.49 -8.58
CA ILE A 16 6.26 1.40 -8.11
C ILE A 16 6.76 2.19 -6.89
N TYR A 17 6.60 3.52 -6.95
CA TYR A 17 7.01 4.45 -5.91
C TYR A 17 5.81 4.84 -5.07
N ILE A 18 5.84 4.49 -3.79
CA ILE A 18 4.79 4.75 -2.80
C ILE A 18 5.35 5.84 -1.87
N TYR A 19 5.36 7.09 -2.36
CA TYR A 19 6.01 8.23 -1.67
C TYR A 19 5.02 9.23 -1.05
N GLY A 20 3.73 8.99 -1.21
CA GLY A 20 2.67 9.80 -0.63
C GLY A 20 1.70 8.97 0.20
N GLU A 21 0.53 9.54 0.43
CA GLU A 21 -0.56 8.86 1.13
C GLU A 21 -1.21 7.80 0.23
N ILE A 22 -1.65 6.69 0.83
CA ILE A 22 -2.45 5.67 0.15
C ILE A 22 -3.92 6.09 0.27
N ILE A 23 -4.51 6.52 -0.84
CA ILE A 23 -5.86 7.11 -0.83
C ILE A 23 -6.94 6.16 -1.37
N GLY A 24 -8.17 6.35 -0.88
CA GLY A 24 -9.31 5.50 -1.21
C GLY A 24 -10.06 5.87 -2.51
N GLY A 25 -9.70 6.95 -3.14
CA GLY A 25 -10.35 7.46 -4.36
C GLY A 25 -9.42 7.51 -5.57
N SER A 26 -9.93 8.03 -6.68
CA SER A 26 -9.15 8.30 -7.89
C SER A 26 -8.53 9.70 -7.88
N ASP A 27 -9.09 10.62 -7.12
CA ASP A 27 -8.73 12.04 -7.10
C ASP A 27 -7.60 12.26 -6.11
N LYS A 28 -6.38 12.31 -6.61
CA LYS A 28 -5.18 12.57 -5.83
C LYS A 28 -5.16 14.03 -5.35
N TRP A 29 -4.85 14.21 -4.07
CA TRP A 29 -4.65 15.54 -3.49
C TRP A 29 -3.23 16.04 -3.75
N ASP A 30 -2.28 15.09 -3.83
CA ASP A 30 -0.90 15.32 -4.23
C ASP A 30 -0.50 14.33 -5.33
N GLU A 31 0.41 14.72 -6.23
CA GLU A 31 0.90 13.86 -7.32
C GLU A 31 1.62 12.60 -6.80
N SER A 32 2.16 12.65 -5.59
CA SER A 32 2.83 11.52 -4.92
C SER A 32 1.87 10.51 -4.31
N ASP A 33 0.58 10.86 -4.13
CA ASP A 33 -0.43 9.96 -3.58
C ASP A 33 -0.57 8.71 -4.45
N VAL A 34 -0.88 7.60 -3.78
CA VAL A 34 -0.97 6.28 -4.41
C VAL A 34 -2.39 5.74 -4.30
N THR A 35 -2.92 5.27 -5.41
CA THR A 35 -4.27 4.71 -5.52
C THR A 35 -4.22 3.21 -5.79
N PHE A 36 -5.37 2.56 -5.61
CA PHE A 36 -5.57 1.17 -6.06
C PHE A 36 -5.30 1.03 -7.56
N ASP A 37 -5.72 2.01 -8.37
CA ASP A 37 -5.54 1.99 -9.83
C ASP A 37 -4.08 2.10 -10.25
N ASP A 38 -3.22 2.79 -9.51
CA ASP A 38 -1.78 2.82 -9.79
C ASP A 38 -1.19 1.41 -9.69
N PHE A 39 -1.50 0.68 -8.62
CA PHE A 39 -1.07 -0.71 -8.48
C PHE A 39 -1.68 -1.63 -9.53
N LYS A 40 -2.98 -1.47 -9.81
CA LYS A 40 -3.65 -2.25 -10.84
C LYS A 40 -2.95 -2.08 -12.20
N LYS A 41 -2.67 -0.85 -12.61
CA LYS A 41 -1.96 -0.56 -13.87
C LYS A 41 -0.57 -1.20 -13.88
N ALA A 42 0.19 -1.09 -12.79
CA ALA A 42 1.51 -1.69 -12.68
C ALA A 42 1.44 -3.22 -12.87
N LEU A 43 0.56 -3.88 -12.11
CA LEU A 43 0.43 -5.34 -12.12
C LEU A 43 -0.17 -5.88 -13.43
N ASP A 44 -1.05 -5.13 -14.09
CA ASP A 44 -1.65 -5.53 -15.37
C ASP A 44 -0.58 -5.61 -16.49
N THR A 45 0.44 -4.76 -16.46
CA THR A 45 1.54 -4.77 -17.46
C THR A 45 2.56 -5.89 -17.24
N MET A 46 2.58 -6.54 -16.09
CA MET A 46 3.55 -7.56 -15.74
C MET A 46 3.24 -8.91 -16.41
N ASN A 47 4.28 -9.60 -16.82
CA ASN A 47 4.24 -10.94 -17.37
C ASN A 47 4.61 -12.00 -16.33
N ASN A 48 4.52 -13.27 -16.73
CA ASN A 48 4.92 -14.38 -15.88
C ASN A 48 6.42 -14.33 -15.59
N GLY A 49 6.80 -14.39 -14.32
CA GLY A 49 8.19 -14.38 -13.86
C GLY A 49 8.82 -12.98 -13.72
N ASP A 50 8.05 -11.91 -13.98
CA ASP A 50 8.54 -10.53 -13.78
C ASP A 50 8.76 -10.22 -12.29
N THR A 51 9.51 -9.14 -12.02
CA THR A 51 9.75 -8.63 -10.67
C THR A 51 9.00 -7.32 -10.44
N LEU A 52 8.23 -7.26 -9.35
CA LEU A 52 7.67 -6.02 -8.81
C LEU A 52 8.64 -5.47 -7.75
N GLU A 53 9.09 -4.24 -7.93
CA GLU A 53 9.84 -3.49 -6.92
C GLU A 53 8.97 -2.39 -6.33
N MET A 54 8.82 -2.40 -5.01
CA MET A 54 8.09 -1.38 -4.27
C MET A 54 9.07 -0.49 -3.50
N TYR A 55 9.07 0.79 -3.79
CA TYR A 55 9.89 1.80 -3.10
C TYR A 55 8.97 2.59 -2.16
N ILE A 56 9.19 2.49 -0.86
CA ILE A 56 8.23 2.94 0.17
C ILE A 56 8.79 4.10 0.96
N ASN A 57 8.07 5.22 0.93
CA ASN A 57 8.23 6.37 1.80
C ASN A 57 6.84 7.01 2.02
N SER A 58 6.02 6.35 2.85
CA SER A 58 4.58 6.65 2.99
C SER A 58 4.13 6.69 4.45
N PRO A 59 3.29 7.66 4.81
CA PRO A 59 2.66 7.71 6.12
C PRO A 59 1.54 6.67 6.30
N GLY A 60 1.15 5.98 5.23
CA GLY A 60 -0.02 5.09 5.21
C GLY A 60 -1.22 5.77 4.56
N GLY A 61 -2.40 5.60 5.14
CA GLY A 61 -3.66 6.19 4.67
C GLY A 61 -4.83 5.23 4.71
N SER A 62 -5.49 4.97 3.58
CA SER A 62 -6.67 4.10 3.51
C SER A 62 -6.33 2.63 3.74
N VAL A 63 -6.81 2.10 4.86
CA VAL A 63 -6.67 0.68 5.23
C VAL A 63 -7.30 -0.23 4.18
N PHE A 64 -8.51 0.08 3.71
CA PHE A 64 -9.22 -0.75 2.72
C PHE A 64 -8.50 -0.77 1.36
N THR A 65 -7.98 0.37 0.93
CA THR A 65 -7.19 0.45 -0.30
C THR A 65 -5.94 -0.41 -0.18
N THR A 66 -5.23 -0.31 0.94
CA THR A 66 -4.02 -1.10 1.19
C THR A 66 -4.32 -2.60 1.24
N GLN A 67 -5.41 -3.03 1.88
CA GLN A 67 -5.85 -4.43 1.85
C GLN A 67 -6.11 -4.92 0.43
N GLY A 68 -6.80 -4.11 -0.37
CA GLY A 68 -7.07 -4.40 -1.77
C GLY A 68 -5.77 -4.57 -2.57
N ILE A 69 -4.79 -3.69 -2.36
CA ILE A 69 -3.46 -3.75 -2.99
C ILE A 69 -2.73 -5.04 -2.58
N VAL A 70 -2.65 -5.34 -1.28
CA VAL A 70 -2.03 -6.56 -0.74
C VAL A 70 -2.63 -7.81 -1.37
N ASN A 71 -3.97 -7.88 -1.43
CA ASN A 71 -4.67 -9.01 -2.04
C ASN A 71 -4.41 -9.13 -3.55
N MET A 72 -4.29 -7.99 -4.25
CA MET A 72 -3.98 -7.96 -5.67
C MET A 72 -2.55 -8.44 -5.95
N ILE A 73 -1.57 -8.01 -5.16
CA ILE A 73 -0.17 -8.48 -5.25
C ILE A 73 -0.13 -9.99 -5.01
N ASN A 74 -0.75 -10.49 -3.93
CA ASN A 74 -0.79 -11.91 -3.61
C ASN A 74 -1.44 -12.75 -4.73
N ARG A 75 -2.52 -12.25 -5.34
CA ARG A 75 -3.13 -12.90 -6.51
C ARG A 75 -2.17 -12.93 -7.69
N CYS A 76 -1.48 -11.82 -7.97
CA CYS A 76 -0.51 -11.72 -9.06
C CYS A 76 0.68 -12.67 -8.85
N LYS A 77 1.20 -12.78 -7.63
CA LYS A 77 2.22 -13.79 -7.26
C LYS A 77 1.78 -15.20 -7.62
N LYS A 78 0.53 -15.56 -7.31
CA LYS A 78 0.00 -16.90 -7.59
C LYS A 78 -0.27 -17.16 -9.08
N THR A 79 -0.72 -16.15 -9.84
CA THR A 79 -1.18 -16.33 -11.23
C THR A 79 -0.10 -16.06 -12.27
N LYS A 80 0.84 -15.17 -11.96
CA LYS A 80 1.92 -14.75 -12.86
C LYS A 80 3.31 -15.13 -12.33
N ASN A 81 3.39 -15.81 -11.18
CA ASN A 81 4.66 -16.20 -10.55
C ASN A 81 5.66 -15.06 -10.46
N ILE A 82 5.18 -13.84 -10.15
CA ILE A 82 6.04 -12.68 -10.00
C ILE A 82 6.84 -12.76 -8.72
N LYS A 83 8.06 -12.22 -8.75
CA LYS A 83 8.85 -11.92 -7.55
C LYS A 83 8.49 -10.52 -7.05
N VAL A 84 8.42 -10.34 -5.74
CA VAL A 84 8.13 -9.03 -5.12
C VAL A 84 9.29 -8.64 -4.20
N VAL A 85 9.84 -7.47 -4.44
CA VAL A 85 10.93 -6.88 -3.64
C VAL A 85 10.47 -5.55 -3.09
N SER A 86 10.74 -5.29 -1.83
CA SER A 86 10.37 -4.03 -1.17
C SER A 86 11.60 -3.31 -0.63
N TYR A 87 11.68 -2.02 -0.90
CA TYR A 87 12.69 -1.11 -0.37
C TYR A 87 12.01 -0.07 0.51
N ILE A 88 12.40 0.04 1.77
CA ILE A 88 11.90 1.08 2.67
C ILE A 88 12.89 2.24 2.62
N ASP A 89 12.63 3.21 1.72
CA ASP A 89 13.54 4.32 1.45
C ASP A 89 13.57 5.35 2.58
N GLY A 90 12.45 5.49 3.31
CA GLY A 90 12.35 6.40 4.44
C GLY A 90 11.36 5.88 5.47
N LEU A 91 10.10 6.18 5.30
CA LEU A 91 9.02 5.83 6.22
C LEU A 91 8.09 4.78 5.62
N GLY A 92 7.85 3.68 6.35
CA GLY A 92 6.74 2.74 6.08
C GLY A 92 5.79 2.75 7.27
N ALA A 93 4.84 3.69 7.31
CA ALA A 93 3.99 3.89 8.47
C ALA A 93 2.56 3.42 8.28
N SER A 94 1.89 3.09 9.40
CA SER A 94 0.48 2.69 9.43
C SER A 94 0.21 1.54 8.46
N CYS A 95 -0.83 1.60 7.64
CA CYS A 95 -1.14 0.56 6.66
C CYS A 95 -0.07 0.40 5.55
N ALA A 96 0.78 1.40 5.28
CA ALA A 96 1.90 1.24 4.35
C ALA A 96 2.93 0.20 4.85
N SER A 97 2.99 -0.08 6.14
CA SER A 97 3.83 -1.14 6.71
C SER A 97 3.39 -2.56 6.29
N TRP A 98 2.19 -2.73 5.76
CA TRP A 98 1.70 -4.02 5.27
C TRP A 98 2.27 -4.40 3.90
N LEU A 99 2.66 -3.42 3.09
CA LEU A 99 3.18 -3.66 1.75
C LEU A 99 4.48 -4.49 1.76
N PRO A 100 5.48 -4.20 2.61
CA PRO A 100 6.66 -5.06 2.70
C PRO A 100 6.35 -6.48 3.20
N MET A 101 5.25 -6.70 3.93
CA MET A 101 4.90 -8.03 4.45
C MET A 101 4.51 -9.04 3.35
N VAL A 102 4.14 -8.58 2.15
CA VAL A 102 3.83 -9.44 1.00
C VAL A 102 5.01 -9.61 0.04
N ALA A 103 6.14 -8.95 0.31
CA ALA A 103 7.35 -9.08 -0.47
C ALA A 103 8.09 -10.38 -0.17
N ASP A 104 8.82 -10.90 -1.16
CA ASP A 104 9.72 -12.04 -1.02
C ASP A 104 11.05 -11.62 -0.42
N GLU A 105 11.45 -10.36 -0.67
CA GLU A 105 12.65 -9.72 -0.10
C GLU A 105 12.32 -8.31 0.36
N VAL A 106 12.84 -7.92 1.53
CA VAL A 106 12.66 -6.59 2.11
C VAL A 106 14.02 -5.99 2.44
N TYR A 107 14.26 -4.80 1.90
CA TYR A 107 15.47 -4.02 2.17
C TYR A 107 15.10 -2.80 3.01
N VAL A 108 15.79 -2.65 4.14
CA VAL A 108 15.61 -1.54 5.08
C VAL A 108 16.95 -0.86 5.29
N TYR A 109 17.01 0.44 5.09
CA TYR A 109 18.21 1.22 5.35
C TYR A 109 18.31 1.60 6.84
N ASN A 110 19.51 1.87 7.32
CA ASN A 110 19.74 2.25 8.73
C ASN A 110 19.00 3.52 9.16
N THR A 111 18.62 4.36 8.21
CA THR A 111 17.85 5.59 8.43
C THR A 111 16.35 5.44 8.18
N SER A 112 15.91 4.27 7.74
CA SER A 112 14.49 4.01 7.48
C SER A 112 13.75 3.68 8.77
N MET A 113 12.44 3.93 8.76
CA MET A 113 11.57 3.67 9.89
C MET A 113 10.32 2.91 9.46
N LEU A 114 9.99 1.86 10.22
CA LEU A 114 8.67 1.22 10.19
C LEU A 114 7.89 1.64 11.42
N MET A 115 6.65 2.10 11.23
CA MET A 115 5.76 2.48 12.33
C MET A 115 4.41 1.79 12.18
N VAL A 116 4.01 1.11 13.24
CA VAL A 116 2.73 0.40 13.32
C VAL A 116 1.91 0.98 14.47
N HIS A 117 0.65 1.24 14.20
CA HIS A 117 -0.32 1.63 15.22
C HIS A 117 -1.69 1.02 14.93
N LYS A 118 -2.59 1.07 15.91
CA LYS A 118 -3.97 0.63 15.73
C LYS A 118 -4.69 1.52 14.72
N PRO A 119 -5.66 0.95 13.95
CA PRO A 119 -6.47 1.74 13.04
C PRO A 119 -7.20 2.86 13.78
N MET A 120 -7.29 4.00 13.14
CA MET A 120 -7.95 5.21 13.67
C MET A 120 -9.01 5.69 12.68
N SER A 121 -10.04 6.34 13.20
CA SER A 121 -11.08 6.98 12.42
C SER A 121 -11.53 8.28 13.07
N SER A 122 -12.21 9.11 12.29
CA SER A 122 -12.86 10.33 12.75
C SER A 122 -14.30 10.35 12.27
N LEU A 123 -15.21 10.59 13.19
CA LEU A 123 -16.63 10.71 12.90
C LEU A 123 -17.11 12.13 13.20
N PHE A 124 -17.78 12.74 12.23
CA PHE A 124 -18.42 14.05 12.39
C PHE A 124 -19.94 13.91 12.27
N GLY A 125 -20.69 14.48 13.22
CA GLY A 125 -22.15 14.44 13.22
C GLY A 125 -22.76 13.06 13.44
N ALA A 126 -22.01 12.11 14.00
CA ALA A 126 -22.43 10.75 14.24
C ALA A 126 -23.34 10.64 15.46
N ASN A 127 -24.36 9.78 15.37
CA ASN A 127 -25.20 9.38 16.51
C ASN A 127 -24.57 8.17 17.25
N ALA A 128 -25.18 7.72 18.33
CA ALA A 128 -24.68 6.63 19.15
C ALA A 128 -24.54 5.30 18.38
N ASN A 129 -25.46 5.01 17.46
CA ASN A 129 -25.38 3.78 16.66
C ASN A 129 -24.23 3.84 15.65
N ASP A 130 -24.00 5.00 15.05
CA ASP A 130 -22.89 5.21 14.12
C ASP A 130 -21.55 5.04 14.85
N MET A 131 -21.41 5.58 16.06
CA MET A 131 -20.23 5.41 16.92
C MET A 131 -20.01 3.95 17.29
N GLN A 132 -21.06 3.22 17.63
CA GLN A 132 -20.96 1.79 17.96
C GLN A 132 -20.51 0.97 16.75
N SER A 133 -21.07 1.24 15.58
CA SER A 133 -20.69 0.59 14.31
C SER A 133 -19.23 0.85 13.97
N GLU A 134 -18.74 2.06 14.19
CA GLU A 134 -17.34 2.41 13.94
C GLU A 134 -16.38 1.72 14.91
N ILE A 135 -16.73 1.58 16.19
CA ILE A 135 -15.95 0.81 17.18
C ILE A 135 -15.82 -0.64 16.71
N GLU A 136 -16.91 -1.25 16.26
CA GLU A 136 -16.89 -2.64 15.76
C GLU A 136 -16.02 -2.78 14.51
N LEU A 137 -16.07 -1.80 13.60
CA LEU A 137 -15.21 -1.78 12.41
C LEU A 137 -13.74 -1.69 12.78
N LEU A 138 -13.35 -0.74 13.64
CA LEU A 138 -11.96 -0.57 14.09
C LEU A 138 -11.42 -1.83 14.77
N ASN A 139 -12.22 -2.47 15.62
CA ASN A 139 -11.86 -3.75 16.24
C ASN A 139 -11.63 -4.86 15.22
N LYS A 140 -12.46 -4.97 14.17
CA LYS A 140 -12.26 -5.93 13.07
C LYS A 140 -10.98 -5.65 12.29
N LEU A 141 -10.70 -4.39 11.99
CA LEU A 141 -9.47 -3.98 11.29
C LEU A 141 -8.22 -4.26 12.11
N GLU A 142 -8.25 -4.07 13.43
CA GLU A 142 -7.13 -4.43 14.31
C GLU A 142 -6.82 -5.94 14.26
N ILE A 143 -7.83 -6.80 14.24
CA ILE A 143 -7.64 -8.26 14.14
C ILE A 143 -7.02 -8.65 12.80
N ILE A 144 -7.44 -8.00 11.71
CA ILE A 144 -6.90 -8.28 10.37
C ILE A 144 -5.43 -7.86 10.27
N GLY A 145 -5.09 -6.70 10.81
CA GLY A 145 -3.72 -6.19 10.80
C GLY A 145 -2.71 -6.97 11.65
N ARG A 146 -3.18 -7.89 12.50
CA ARG A 146 -2.32 -8.77 13.33
C ARG A 146 -1.98 -10.11 12.65
N ARG A 147 -2.55 -10.43 11.49
CA ARG A 147 -2.34 -11.69 10.76
C ARG A 147 -1.29 -11.53 9.67
#